data_ba7ac122c235994afd31341c37f9dbf6
#
_entry.id   ba7ac122c235994afd31341c37f9dbf6
#
_cell.length_a   1.000
_cell.length_b   1.000
_cell.length_c   1.000
_cell.angle_alpha   90.00
_cell.angle_beta   90.00
_cell.angle_gamma   90.00
#
_symmetry.space_group_name_H-M   'P 1'
#
loop_
_entity.id
_entity.type
_entity.pdbx_description
1 polymer ?
#
loop_
_entity_poly.entity_id
_entity_poly.type
_entity_poly.pdbx_seq_one_letter_code
_entity_poly.pdbx_strand_id
1 'polypeptide(L)'
;MQFAILQFPASNCDQDCVHAVRVLGHSASLVWHKETCLGAADAVRGSSAPAEELRYIAGDCGASALVLESAALLEQLQPSADLLARLRAVVLLQGEPGPAAALLPAGLPCLSWEQLLERGAAAPAPAWPPADPGRLATVLYTSGTTGQPKGVPLSHANLLHQLRTLGVAVAPQAGDQVLSVLPIWHAYERSAEYFLLSCGCQLTYTNLKQLRPDLQRVRPQYLISVPRLWEALLSGFEDALAAMPSSRQRLLRSALSLSRFHRLQRRIAADLTLAHEPLQRRTLAALGAAISWPLDAVAAKLFWPKVRQQLIGGRLRTAISGGGALAIHVDGFFEAIGIELLVGYGLTETSPVLTCRRP
;
A
#
# COMPACT_ATOMS: atom_id res chain seq x y z
N MET A 1 -12.69 -21.49 -1.54
CA MET A 1 -12.89 -20.14 -2.07
C MET A 1 -12.14 -20.05 -3.38
N GLN A 2 -12.72 -19.47 -4.43
CA GLN A 2 -12.02 -19.23 -5.71
C GLN A 2 -11.52 -17.80 -5.72
N PHE A 3 -10.23 -17.60 -5.99
CA PHE A 3 -9.60 -16.29 -6.07
C PHE A 3 -9.25 -15.99 -7.52
N ALA A 4 -9.60 -14.79 -7.98
CA ALA A 4 -9.08 -14.22 -9.21
C ALA A 4 -7.92 -13.28 -8.83
N ILE A 5 -6.73 -13.59 -9.32
CA ILE A 5 -5.55 -12.74 -9.15
C ILE A 5 -5.37 -11.98 -10.44
N LEU A 6 -5.49 -10.65 -10.36
CA LEU A 6 -5.27 -9.78 -11.50
C LEU A 6 -3.78 -9.73 -11.79
N GLN A 7 -3.40 -10.17 -12.98
CA GLN A 7 -2.04 -10.09 -13.45
C GLN A 7 -1.85 -8.80 -14.24
N PHE A 8 -0.90 -7.98 -13.80
CA PHE A 8 -0.52 -6.76 -14.51
C PHE A 8 0.73 -7.02 -15.34
N PRO A 9 0.86 -6.37 -16.51
CA PRO A 9 2.09 -6.42 -17.27
C PRO A 9 3.29 -6.04 -16.38
N ALA A 10 4.33 -6.87 -16.39
CA ALA A 10 5.54 -6.73 -15.58
C ALA A 10 5.40 -6.89 -14.06
N SER A 11 4.30 -7.43 -13.54
CA SER A 11 4.23 -7.89 -12.15
C SER A 11 4.99 -9.21 -11.99
N ASN A 12 6.09 -9.17 -11.24
CA ASN A 12 6.85 -10.40 -10.92
C ASN A 12 6.21 -11.22 -9.79
N CYS A 13 5.13 -10.73 -9.20
CA CYS A 13 4.56 -11.23 -7.96
C CYS A 13 3.26 -12.02 -8.15
N ASP A 14 2.72 -12.10 -9.37
CA ASP A 14 1.43 -12.75 -9.63
C ASP A 14 1.49 -14.23 -9.29
N GLN A 15 2.60 -14.89 -9.61
CA GLN A 15 2.83 -16.29 -9.29
C GLN A 15 2.99 -16.50 -7.78
N ASP A 16 3.61 -15.54 -7.08
CA ASP A 16 3.74 -15.59 -5.62
C ASP A 16 2.37 -15.43 -4.95
N CYS A 17 1.49 -14.57 -5.48
CA CYS A 17 0.10 -14.47 -5.04
C CYS A 17 -0.67 -15.77 -5.28
N VAL A 18 -0.55 -16.37 -6.48
CA VAL A 18 -1.17 -17.68 -6.77
C VAL A 18 -0.64 -18.73 -5.81
N HIS A 19 0.67 -18.77 -5.58
CA HIS A 19 1.29 -19.71 -4.67
C HIS A 19 0.79 -19.50 -3.23
N ALA A 20 0.80 -18.25 -2.74
CA ALA A 20 0.32 -17.90 -1.41
C ALA A 20 -1.14 -18.33 -1.19
N VAL A 21 -2.02 -18.06 -2.15
CA VAL A 21 -3.43 -18.48 -2.08
C VAL A 21 -3.56 -20.00 -2.05
N ARG A 22 -2.77 -20.73 -2.84
CA ARG A 22 -2.78 -22.21 -2.86
C ARG A 22 -2.22 -22.81 -1.57
N VAL A 23 -1.16 -22.23 -1.00
CA VAL A 23 -0.59 -22.65 0.30
C VAL A 23 -1.60 -22.51 1.42
N LEU A 24 -2.51 -21.52 1.33
CA LEU A 24 -3.62 -21.33 2.27
C LEU A 24 -4.82 -22.27 1.99
N GLY A 25 -4.69 -23.21 1.05
CA GLY A 25 -5.74 -24.20 0.74
C GLY A 25 -6.86 -23.65 -0.14
N HIS A 26 -6.64 -22.58 -0.88
CA HIS A 26 -7.63 -21.98 -1.76
C HIS A 26 -7.27 -22.16 -3.25
N SER A 27 -8.28 -22.09 -4.12
CA SER A 27 -8.05 -22.05 -5.56
C SER A 27 -7.81 -20.61 -6.03
N ALA A 28 -6.83 -20.43 -6.91
CA ALA A 28 -6.52 -19.14 -7.51
C ALA A 28 -6.40 -19.28 -9.03
N SER A 29 -6.94 -18.33 -9.77
CA SER A 29 -6.76 -18.15 -11.20
C SER A 29 -6.15 -16.79 -11.49
N LEU A 30 -5.21 -16.75 -12.45
CA LEU A 30 -4.66 -15.50 -12.96
C LEU A 30 -5.63 -14.90 -13.97
N VAL A 31 -5.97 -13.64 -13.78
CA VAL A 31 -6.80 -12.86 -14.70
C VAL A 31 -5.97 -11.70 -15.24
N TRP A 32 -5.76 -11.69 -16.56
CA TRP A 32 -5.06 -10.61 -17.25
C TRP A 32 -5.90 -9.34 -17.26
N HIS A 33 -5.31 -8.23 -16.84
CA HIS A 33 -5.89 -6.91 -16.97
C HIS A 33 -5.20 -6.15 -18.09
N LYS A 34 -5.96 -5.68 -19.08
CA LYS A 34 -5.46 -4.93 -20.23
C LYS A 34 -5.08 -3.49 -19.93
N GLU A 35 -5.43 -2.97 -18.77
CA GLU A 35 -5.14 -1.59 -18.43
C GLU A 35 -3.81 -1.46 -17.70
N THR A 36 -2.99 -0.61 -18.23
CA THR A 36 -1.66 -0.21 -17.86
C THR A 36 -1.59 0.51 -16.51
N CYS A 37 -1.90 -0.16 -15.44
CA CYS A 37 -1.50 0.31 -14.12
C CYS A 37 -0.25 -0.47 -13.69
N LEU A 38 0.72 -0.18 -14.12
CA LEU A 38 2.13 0.12 -14.11
C LEU A 38 2.82 0.07 -12.74
N GLY A 39 2.46 -0.90 -11.91
CA GLY A 39 3.18 -1.11 -10.69
C GLY A 39 4.64 -1.55 -10.88
N ALA A 40 4.93 -2.36 -11.86
CA ALA A 40 6.30 -2.82 -12.09
C ALA A 40 7.12 -1.88 -13.01
N ALA A 41 6.46 -1.12 -13.87
CA ALA A 41 7.12 -0.04 -14.57
C ALA A 41 7.59 1.06 -13.62
N ASP A 42 6.93 1.21 -12.50
CA ASP A 42 7.33 2.18 -11.49
C ASP A 42 8.56 1.72 -10.67
N ALA A 43 8.89 0.46 -10.62
CA ALA A 43 10.19 0.04 -10.09
C ALA A 43 11.35 0.49 -10.99
N VAL A 44 11.08 0.71 -12.26
CA VAL A 44 12.01 1.31 -13.23
C VAL A 44 11.63 2.77 -13.50
N ARG A 45 10.46 3.22 -13.06
CA ARG A 45 10.09 4.62 -12.94
C ARG A 45 10.80 5.30 -11.78
N GLY A 46 12.02 5.05 -11.57
CA GLY A 46 12.85 6.01 -10.92
C GLY A 46 12.95 7.29 -11.75
N SER A 47 11.83 7.74 -12.33
CA SER A 47 11.77 8.98 -13.11
C SER A 47 12.09 10.22 -12.26
N SER A 48 12.11 10.09 -10.95
CA SER A 48 12.66 11.08 -10.01
C SER A 48 14.02 10.68 -9.45
N ALA A 49 14.49 9.43 -9.64
CA ALA A 49 15.82 9.04 -9.22
C ALA A 49 16.86 9.47 -10.26
N PRO A 50 18.03 9.95 -9.84
CA PRO A 50 19.13 10.26 -10.75
C PRO A 50 19.53 9.04 -11.59
N ALA A 51 19.90 9.26 -12.85
CA ALA A 51 20.34 8.17 -13.75
C ALA A 51 21.48 7.33 -13.16
N GLU A 52 22.33 7.95 -12.37
CA GLU A 52 23.43 7.29 -11.66
C GLU A 52 22.93 6.27 -10.63
N GLU A 53 21.88 6.61 -9.88
CA GLU A 53 21.25 5.71 -8.91
C GLU A 53 20.62 4.51 -9.61
N LEU A 54 19.91 4.73 -10.73
CA LEU A 54 19.33 3.65 -11.52
C LEU A 54 20.39 2.71 -12.10
N ARG A 55 21.52 3.27 -12.59
CA ARG A 55 22.66 2.46 -13.05
C ARG A 55 23.26 1.62 -11.95
N TYR A 56 23.45 2.23 -10.79
CA TYR A 56 23.95 1.53 -9.61
C TYR A 56 23.04 0.35 -9.26
N ILE A 57 21.74 0.59 -9.11
CA ILE A 57 20.74 -0.44 -8.77
C ILE A 57 20.76 -1.59 -9.78
N ALA A 58 20.71 -1.28 -11.07
CA ALA A 58 20.70 -2.29 -12.13
C ALA A 58 22.01 -3.11 -12.18
N GLY A 59 23.12 -2.49 -11.82
CA GLY A 59 24.43 -3.16 -11.70
C GLY A 59 24.53 -4.04 -10.47
N ASP A 60 24.14 -3.51 -9.30
CA ASP A 60 24.27 -4.14 -7.99
C ASP A 60 23.35 -5.35 -7.83
N CYS A 61 22.10 -5.27 -8.32
CA CYS A 61 21.14 -6.39 -8.21
C CYS A 61 21.48 -7.58 -9.12
N GLY A 62 22.49 -7.50 -9.95
CA GLY A 62 22.88 -8.57 -10.86
C GLY A 62 21.84 -8.85 -11.97
N ALA A 63 21.10 -7.82 -12.40
CA ALA A 63 20.04 -7.94 -13.39
C ALA A 63 20.53 -8.66 -14.66
N SER A 64 19.77 -9.64 -15.11
CA SER A 64 19.98 -10.35 -16.39
C SER A 64 18.98 -9.96 -17.48
N ALA A 65 18.00 -9.14 -17.15
CA ALA A 65 17.06 -8.50 -18.07
C ALA A 65 16.66 -7.13 -17.51
N LEU A 66 16.41 -6.18 -18.40
CA LEU A 66 15.83 -4.89 -18.04
C LEU A 66 14.44 -4.78 -18.63
N VAL A 67 13.49 -4.36 -17.82
CA VAL A 67 12.15 -3.98 -18.27
C VAL A 67 12.01 -2.49 -18.03
N LEU A 68 11.87 -1.72 -19.09
CA LEU A 68 11.87 -0.26 -19.09
C LEU A 68 10.55 0.30 -19.59
N GLU A 69 10.14 1.45 -19.10
CA GLU A 69 8.92 2.09 -19.60
C GLU A 69 9.01 2.42 -21.08
N SER A 70 10.15 2.99 -21.52
CA SER A 70 10.35 3.43 -22.89
C SER A 70 11.83 3.48 -23.28
N ALA A 71 12.10 3.71 -24.57
CA ALA A 71 13.44 3.95 -25.09
C ALA A 71 14.14 5.17 -24.46
N ALA A 72 13.38 6.22 -24.15
CA ALA A 72 13.92 7.41 -23.50
C ALA A 72 14.53 7.10 -22.11
N LEU A 73 13.95 6.15 -21.38
CA LEU A 73 14.50 5.72 -20.09
C LEU A 73 15.82 4.94 -20.28
N LEU A 74 15.96 4.18 -21.36
CA LEU A 74 17.22 3.52 -21.71
C LEU A 74 18.32 4.53 -22.02
N GLU A 75 17.99 5.57 -22.80
CA GLU A 75 18.92 6.68 -23.09
C GLU A 75 19.37 7.39 -21.81
N GLN A 76 18.44 7.65 -20.91
CA GLN A 76 18.73 8.25 -19.61
C GLN A 76 19.58 7.32 -18.72
N LEU A 77 19.26 6.03 -18.70
CA LEU A 77 19.95 5.02 -17.89
C LEU A 77 21.41 4.86 -18.30
N GLN A 78 21.75 4.96 -19.59
CA GLN A 78 23.12 4.74 -20.11
C GLN A 78 23.81 3.53 -19.43
N PRO A 79 23.33 2.31 -19.66
CA PRO A 79 23.83 1.15 -18.93
C PRO A 79 25.34 0.96 -19.18
N SER A 80 26.06 0.55 -18.13
CA SER A 80 27.49 0.28 -18.22
C SER A 80 27.78 -0.94 -19.12
N ALA A 81 28.98 -1.03 -19.66
CA ALA A 81 29.41 -2.18 -20.47
C ALA A 81 29.28 -3.50 -19.71
N ASP A 82 29.61 -3.50 -18.40
CA ASP A 82 29.48 -4.69 -17.53
C ASP A 82 28.03 -5.12 -17.34
N LEU A 83 27.09 -4.16 -17.22
CA LEU A 83 25.67 -4.45 -17.16
C LEU A 83 25.20 -5.02 -18.51
N LEU A 84 25.51 -4.36 -19.59
CA LEU A 84 25.14 -4.80 -20.96
C LEU A 84 25.65 -6.22 -21.28
N ALA A 85 26.86 -6.56 -20.84
CA ALA A 85 27.44 -7.89 -21.08
C ALA A 85 26.69 -9.01 -20.31
N ARG A 86 25.98 -8.68 -19.24
CA ARG A 86 25.19 -9.67 -18.45
C ARG A 86 23.73 -9.76 -18.91
N LEU A 87 23.25 -8.74 -19.62
CA LEU A 87 21.85 -8.73 -20.05
C LEU A 87 21.59 -9.77 -21.14
N ARG A 88 20.45 -10.45 -21.02
CA ARG A 88 19.90 -11.39 -22.01
C ARG A 88 18.83 -10.72 -22.87
N ALA A 89 18.15 -9.70 -22.36
CA ALA A 89 17.14 -8.94 -23.07
C ALA A 89 16.86 -7.59 -22.41
N VAL A 90 16.40 -6.65 -23.23
CA VAL A 90 15.75 -5.42 -22.80
C VAL A 90 14.31 -5.47 -23.31
N VAL A 91 13.34 -5.12 -22.46
CA VAL A 91 11.91 -5.10 -22.80
C VAL A 91 11.37 -3.69 -22.56
N LEU A 92 10.68 -3.15 -23.55
CA LEU A 92 9.99 -1.87 -23.45
C LEU A 92 8.50 -2.11 -23.20
N LEU A 93 7.95 -1.44 -22.20
CA LEU A 93 6.52 -1.48 -21.91
C LEU A 93 5.72 -0.60 -22.87
N GLN A 94 6.35 0.44 -23.40
CA GLN A 94 5.74 1.40 -24.34
C GLN A 94 6.70 1.73 -25.47
N GLY A 95 6.16 1.85 -26.68
CA GLY A 95 6.90 2.25 -27.85
C GLY A 95 7.60 1.09 -28.59
N GLU A 96 8.17 1.43 -29.71
CA GLU A 96 8.83 0.46 -30.61
C GLU A 96 10.28 0.21 -30.18
N PRO A 97 10.78 -1.04 -30.31
CA PRO A 97 12.15 -1.39 -29.94
C PRO A 97 13.23 -0.76 -30.80
N GLY A 98 12.92 -0.39 -32.06
CA GLY A 98 13.91 0.08 -33.03
C GLY A 98 14.86 1.16 -32.54
N PRO A 99 14.37 2.28 -32.01
CA PRO A 99 15.23 3.34 -31.45
C PRO A 99 16.09 2.87 -30.29
N ALA A 100 15.53 2.05 -29.40
CA ALA A 100 16.25 1.50 -28.26
C ALA A 100 17.29 0.46 -28.65
N ALA A 101 17.00 -0.35 -29.67
CA ALA A 101 17.92 -1.36 -30.15
C ALA A 101 19.22 -0.76 -30.72
N ALA A 102 19.15 0.45 -31.28
CA ALA A 102 20.32 1.18 -31.77
C ALA A 102 21.30 1.60 -30.65
N LEU A 103 20.81 1.66 -29.39
CA LEU A 103 21.62 2.01 -28.22
C LEU A 103 22.26 0.78 -27.56
N LEU A 104 21.93 -0.42 -28.03
CA LEU A 104 22.35 -1.68 -27.41
C LEU A 104 23.41 -2.39 -28.25
N PRO A 105 24.28 -3.22 -27.65
CA PRO A 105 25.23 -4.04 -28.37
C PRO A 105 24.53 -4.96 -29.38
N ALA A 106 25.21 -5.21 -30.52
CA ALA A 106 24.72 -6.16 -31.51
C ALA A 106 24.47 -7.53 -30.88
N GLY A 107 23.26 -8.08 -31.13
CA GLY A 107 22.87 -9.38 -30.59
C GLY A 107 22.14 -9.36 -29.25
N LEU A 108 22.08 -8.23 -28.54
CA LEU A 108 21.22 -8.09 -27.35
C LEU A 108 19.79 -7.79 -27.79
N PRO A 109 18.82 -8.69 -27.53
CA PRO A 109 17.43 -8.51 -27.94
C PRO A 109 16.81 -7.31 -27.22
N CYS A 110 16.17 -6.44 -28.01
CA CYS A 110 15.25 -5.41 -27.52
C CYS A 110 13.85 -5.76 -28.01
N LEU A 111 12.91 -5.93 -27.10
CA LEU A 111 11.55 -6.40 -27.39
C LEU A 111 10.54 -5.37 -26.93
N SER A 112 9.42 -5.22 -27.65
CA SER A 112 8.24 -4.62 -27.06
C SER A 112 7.58 -5.60 -26.09
N TRP A 113 6.69 -5.07 -25.25
CA TRP A 113 5.89 -5.91 -24.35
C TRP A 113 5.06 -6.95 -25.14
N GLU A 114 4.45 -6.54 -26.26
CA GLU A 114 3.66 -7.38 -27.13
C GLU A 114 4.51 -8.52 -27.73
N GLN A 115 5.70 -8.19 -28.24
CA GLN A 115 6.63 -9.20 -28.77
C GLN A 115 7.09 -10.21 -27.71
N LEU A 116 7.27 -9.75 -26.46
CA LEU A 116 7.57 -10.66 -25.34
C LEU A 116 6.42 -11.62 -25.09
N LEU A 117 5.17 -11.12 -25.09
CA LEU A 117 3.97 -11.93 -24.90
C LEU A 117 3.77 -12.95 -26.03
N GLU A 118 3.96 -12.55 -27.28
CA GLU A 118 3.87 -13.44 -28.44
C GLU A 118 4.89 -14.57 -28.34
N ARG A 119 6.14 -14.25 -28.01
CA ARG A 119 7.19 -15.27 -27.79
C ARG A 119 6.85 -16.19 -26.61
N GLY A 120 6.30 -15.63 -25.54
CA GLY A 120 5.87 -16.42 -24.39
C GLY A 120 4.71 -17.36 -24.70
N ALA A 121 3.76 -16.93 -25.53
CA ALA A 121 2.63 -17.75 -25.98
C ALA A 121 3.07 -18.91 -26.89
N ALA A 122 4.13 -18.70 -27.68
CA ALA A 122 4.70 -19.71 -28.56
C ALA A 122 5.69 -20.67 -27.86
N ALA A 123 6.15 -20.32 -26.66
CA ALA A 123 7.12 -21.11 -25.90
C ALA A 123 6.43 -22.25 -25.12
N PRO A 124 7.10 -23.42 -24.96
CA PRO A 124 6.59 -24.44 -24.05
C PRO A 124 6.51 -23.90 -22.63
N ALA A 125 5.47 -24.33 -21.88
CA ALA A 125 5.31 -23.93 -20.49
C ALA A 125 6.59 -24.26 -19.69
N PRO A 126 7.19 -23.29 -18.99
CA PRO A 126 8.41 -23.53 -18.25
C PRO A 126 8.13 -24.52 -17.10
N ALA A 127 9.08 -25.42 -16.86
CA ALA A 127 9.07 -26.22 -15.65
C ALA A 127 9.32 -25.27 -14.46
N TRP A 128 8.32 -25.12 -13.61
CA TRP A 128 8.47 -24.31 -12.40
C TRP A 128 9.43 -25.01 -11.45
N PRO A 129 10.40 -24.28 -10.89
CA PRO A 129 11.25 -24.87 -9.87
C PRO A 129 10.41 -25.27 -8.64
N PRO A 130 10.86 -26.29 -7.89
CA PRO A 130 10.17 -26.66 -6.65
C PRO A 130 9.97 -25.45 -5.74
N ALA A 131 8.85 -25.45 -5.01
CA ALA A 131 8.55 -24.40 -4.04
C ALA A 131 9.62 -24.42 -2.93
N ASP A 132 10.39 -23.35 -2.85
CA ASP A 132 11.40 -23.15 -1.82
C ASP A 132 11.15 -21.80 -1.13
N PRO A 133 10.58 -21.81 0.09
CA PRO A 133 10.35 -20.58 0.85
C PRO A 133 11.63 -19.78 1.15
N GLY A 134 12.78 -20.42 1.20
CA GLY A 134 14.06 -19.76 1.43
C GLY A 134 14.61 -19.03 0.20
N ARG A 135 14.09 -19.30 -0.99
CA ARG A 135 14.53 -18.64 -2.23
C ARG A 135 14.21 -17.16 -2.20
N LEU A 136 15.11 -16.37 -2.81
CA LEU A 136 14.92 -14.94 -3.00
C LEU A 136 13.66 -14.66 -3.82
N ALA A 137 12.76 -13.84 -3.29
CA ALA A 137 11.55 -13.41 -3.97
C ALA A 137 11.76 -12.03 -4.63
N THR A 138 12.45 -11.11 -3.94
CA THR A 138 12.66 -9.74 -4.43
C THR A 138 13.84 -9.08 -3.74
N VAL A 139 14.44 -8.09 -4.42
CA VAL A 139 15.39 -7.16 -3.82
C VAL A 139 14.78 -5.76 -3.90
N LEU A 140 14.60 -5.12 -2.76
CA LEU A 140 14.03 -3.77 -2.67
C LEU A 140 15.12 -2.78 -2.28
N TYR A 141 15.30 -1.75 -3.07
CA TYR A 141 16.30 -0.72 -2.77
C TYR A 141 15.70 0.38 -1.91
N THR A 142 16.40 0.70 -0.83
CA THR A 142 16.07 1.81 0.08
C THR A 142 17.15 2.88 0.00
N SER A 143 16.76 4.15 0.25
CA SER A 143 17.73 5.24 0.36
C SER A 143 18.60 4.99 1.59
N GLY A 144 19.84 4.54 1.37
CA GLY A 144 20.80 4.30 2.44
C GLY A 144 21.17 5.60 3.16
N THR A 145 21.47 5.51 4.46
CA THR A 145 21.97 6.66 5.27
C THR A 145 23.34 7.19 4.77
N THR A 146 24.02 6.42 3.95
CA THR A 146 25.35 6.74 3.36
C THR A 146 25.27 7.38 1.97
N GLY A 147 24.07 7.67 1.46
CA GLY A 147 23.86 8.29 0.14
C GLY A 147 23.77 7.31 -1.04
N GLN A 148 24.16 6.04 -0.87
CA GLN A 148 23.95 5.02 -1.89
C GLN A 148 22.78 4.11 -1.50
N PRO A 149 21.92 3.71 -2.45
CA PRO A 149 20.84 2.77 -2.21
C PRO A 149 21.35 1.43 -1.69
N LYS A 150 20.62 0.84 -0.73
CA LYS A 150 20.90 -0.50 -0.22
C LYS A 150 19.85 -1.48 -0.70
N GLY A 151 20.29 -2.57 -1.35
CA GLY A 151 19.43 -3.67 -1.74
C GLY A 151 19.05 -4.53 -0.53
N VAL A 152 17.75 -4.63 -0.26
CA VAL A 152 17.19 -5.48 0.80
C VAL A 152 16.64 -6.75 0.15
N PRO A 153 17.31 -7.90 0.30
CA PRO A 153 16.82 -9.16 -0.22
C PRO A 153 15.70 -9.70 0.68
N LEU A 154 14.55 -10.03 0.11
CA LEU A 154 13.45 -10.68 0.80
C LEU A 154 13.17 -12.04 0.15
N SER A 155 13.08 -13.08 0.97
CA SER A 155 12.70 -14.42 0.54
C SER A 155 11.18 -14.59 0.45
N HIS A 156 10.72 -15.66 -0.20
CA HIS A 156 9.30 -16.04 -0.16
C HIS A 156 8.82 -16.27 1.27
N ALA A 157 9.65 -16.84 2.16
CA ALA A 157 9.31 -17.03 3.57
C ALA A 157 9.04 -15.71 4.28
N ASN A 158 9.80 -14.65 3.98
CA ASN A 158 9.60 -13.32 4.56
C ASN A 158 8.19 -12.79 4.21
N LEU A 159 7.82 -12.84 2.95
CA LEU A 159 6.50 -12.37 2.49
C LEU A 159 5.36 -13.25 3.04
N LEU A 160 5.51 -14.58 3.01
CA LEU A 160 4.52 -15.52 3.57
C LEU A 160 4.33 -15.36 5.08
N HIS A 161 5.37 -14.96 5.82
CA HIS A 161 5.25 -14.66 7.24
C HIS A 161 4.24 -13.54 7.50
N GLN A 162 4.31 -12.46 6.71
CA GLN A 162 3.36 -11.34 6.82
C GLN A 162 1.91 -11.79 6.57
N LEU A 163 1.68 -12.64 5.55
CA LEU A 163 0.35 -13.16 5.27
C LEU A 163 -0.25 -13.96 6.43
N ARG A 164 0.59 -14.67 7.17
CA ARG A 164 0.16 -15.48 8.31
C ARG A 164 -0.10 -14.67 9.58
N THR A 165 0.57 -13.52 9.74
CA THR A 165 0.59 -12.77 10.99
C THR A 165 -0.29 -11.53 10.98
N LEU A 166 -0.50 -10.88 9.84
CA LEU A 166 -1.29 -9.64 9.74
C LEU A 166 -2.75 -9.80 10.15
N GLY A 167 -3.29 -11.02 10.08
CA GLY A 167 -4.66 -11.35 10.53
C GLY A 167 -4.92 -11.10 12.02
N VAL A 168 -3.88 -10.92 12.83
CA VAL A 168 -4.02 -10.53 14.26
C VAL A 168 -4.48 -9.07 14.39
N ALA A 169 -4.10 -8.20 13.45
CA ALA A 169 -4.43 -6.78 13.49
C ALA A 169 -5.69 -6.44 12.69
N VAL A 170 -5.91 -7.12 11.57
CA VAL A 170 -7.04 -6.86 10.65
C VAL A 170 -7.68 -8.17 10.23
N ALA A 171 -9.02 -8.19 10.21
CA ALA A 171 -9.80 -9.37 9.83
C ALA A 171 -10.68 -9.08 8.60
N PRO A 172 -10.09 -8.97 7.40
CA PRO A 172 -10.84 -8.75 6.18
C PRO A 172 -11.64 -10.00 5.79
N GLN A 173 -12.73 -9.78 5.07
CA GLN A 173 -13.60 -10.83 4.57
C GLN A 173 -13.55 -10.89 3.05
N ALA A 174 -13.81 -12.07 2.50
CA ALA A 174 -13.88 -12.22 1.05
C ALA A 174 -14.94 -11.29 0.44
N GLY A 175 -14.55 -10.57 -0.60
CA GLY A 175 -15.39 -9.56 -1.26
C GLY A 175 -15.30 -8.15 -0.67
N ASP A 176 -14.57 -7.95 0.44
CA ASP A 176 -14.31 -6.59 0.94
C ASP A 176 -13.52 -5.78 -0.08
N GLN A 177 -13.90 -4.50 -0.23
CA GLN A 177 -13.28 -3.58 -1.16
C GLN A 177 -12.07 -2.91 -0.52
N VAL A 178 -10.98 -2.86 -1.24
CA VAL A 178 -9.73 -2.20 -0.85
C VAL A 178 -9.37 -1.17 -1.90
N LEU A 179 -8.96 0.00 -1.49
CA LEU A 179 -8.41 1.01 -2.40
C LEU A 179 -6.90 1.12 -2.16
N SER A 180 -6.11 0.69 -3.14
CA SER A 180 -4.66 0.74 -3.14
C SER A 180 -4.19 2.04 -3.79
N VAL A 181 -3.42 2.84 -3.06
CA VAL A 181 -2.94 4.17 -3.48
C VAL A 181 -1.43 4.30 -3.35
N LEU A 182 -0.80 3.43 -2.58
CA LEU A 182 0.63 3.48 -2.37
C LEU A 182 1.37 2.73 -3.49
N PRO A 183 2.66 3.03 -3.67
CA PRO A 183 3.49 2.34 -4.65
C PRO A 183 3.64 0.85 -4.33
N ILE A 184 3.23 -0.03 -5.23
CA ILE A 184 3.25 -1.50 -5.05
C ILE A 184 4.67 -2.09 -5.00
N TRP A 185 5.68 -1.35 -5.46
CA TRP A 185 7.09 -1.76 -5.31
C TRP A 185 7.63 -1.54 -3.89
N HIS A 186 6.91 -0.78 -3.06
CA HIS A 186 7.27 -0.60 -1.67
C HIS A 186 6.83 -1.83 -0.84
N ALA A 187 7.72 -2.37 0.01
CA ALA A 187 7.45 -3.56 0.79
C ALA A 187 6.13 -3.47 1.58
N TYR A 188 5.80 -2.30 2.09
CA TYR A 188 4.60 -2.06 2.90
C TYR A 188 3.32 -2.31 2.11
N GLU A 189 3.15 -1.67 0.95
CA GLU A 189 1.96 -1.86 0.11
C GLU A 189 1.89 -3.29 -0.42
N ARG A 190 3.00 -3.82 -0.93
CA ARG A 190 3.08 -5.17 -1.46
C ARG A 190 2.64 -6.23 -0.45
N SER A 191 3.11 -6.15 0.80
CA SER A 191 2.71 -7.10 1.84
C SER A 191 1.24 -6.98 2.22
N ALA A 192 0.72 -5.75 2.25
CA ALA A 192 -0.69 -5.50 2.50
C ALA A 192 -1.57 -6.03 1.37
N GLU A 193 -1.21 -5.81 0.11
CA GLU A 193 -1.91 -6.35 -1.05
C GLU A 193 -1.96 -7.88 -1.04
N TYR A 194 -0.80 -8.52 -0.83
CA TYR A 194 -0.74 -9.98 -0.76
C TYR A 194 -1.64 -10.53 0.34
N PHE A 195 -1.60 -9.91 1.53
CA PHE A 195 -2.46 -10.31 2.64
C PHE A 195 -3.94 -10.15 2.30
N LEU A 196 -4.35 -9.00 1.78
CA LEU A 196 -5.74 -8.71 1.43
C LEU A 196 -6.25 -9.60 0.29
N LEU A 197 -5.43 -9.85 -0.73
CA LEU A 197 -5.73 -10.81 -1.79
C LEU A 197 -5.88 -12.22 -1.22
N SER A 198 -5.01 -12.65 -0.31
CA SER A 198 -5.09 -13.96 0.33
C SER A 198 -6.37 -14.13 1.16
N CYS A 199 -6.96 -13.03 1.64
CA CYS A 199 -8.25 -13.01 2.33
C CYS A 199 -9.46 -12.94 1.36
N GLY A 200 -9.22 -12.84 0.05
CA GLY A 200 -10.26 -12.76 -0.97
C GLY A 200 -10.87 -11.37 -1.14
N CYS A 201 -10.16 -10.33 -0.77
CA CYS A 201 -10.58 -8.95 -0.99
C CYS A 201 -10.49 -8.56 -2.48
N GLN A 202 -11.27 -7.58 -2.87
CA GLN A 202 -11.20 -6.95 -4.18
C GLN A 202 -10.38 -5.67 -4.10
N LEU A 203 -9.25 -5.63 -4.80
CA LEU A 203 -8.38 -4.46 -4.85
C LEU A 203 -8.75 -3.57 -6.05
N THR A 204 -8.82 -2.27 -5.80
CA THR A 204 -8.93 -1.23 -6.83
C THR A 204 -7.72 -0.32 -6.69
N TYR A 205 -6.98 -0.13 -7.78
CA TYR A 205 -5.83 0.77 -7.81
C TYR A 205 -6.24 2.18 -8.15
N THR A 206 -5.61 3.15 -7.51
CA THR A 206 -5.83 4.58 -7.74
C THR A 206 -4.52 5.36 -7.62
N ASN A 207 -4.57 6.64 -7.90
CA ASN A 207 -3.48 7.57 -7.70
C ASN A 207 -3.94 8.77 -6.87
N LEU A 208 -2.99 9.59 -6.39
CA LEU A 208 -3.31 10.72 -5.52
C LEU A 208 -4.28 11.74 -6.15
N LYS A 209 -4.28 11.90 -7.49
CA LYS A 209 -5.17 12.82 -8.20
C LYS A 209 -6.61 12.31 -8.23
N GLN A 210 -6.79 10.99 -8.34
CA GLN A 210 -8.09 10.33 -8.43
C GLN A 210 -8.60 9.79 -7.08
N LEU A 211 -7.81 9.92 -6.02
CA LEU A 211 -8.12 9.32 -4.73
C LEU A 211 -9.49 9.75 -4.17
N ARG A 212 -9.79 11.05 -4.17
CA ARG A 212 -11.08 11.56 -3.62
C ARG A 212 -12.30 11.02 -4.39
N PRO A 213 -12.39 11.13 -5.72
CA PRO A 213 -13.49 10.52 -6.46
C PRO A 213 -13.55 9.00 -6.32
N ASP A 214 -12.41 8.32 -6.27
CA ASP A 214 -12.38 6.86 -6.12
C ASP A 214 -12.79 6.40 -4.72
N LEU A 215 -12.45 7.12 -3.66
CA LEU A 215 -13.00 6.86 -2.32
C LEU A 215 -14.54 6.88 -2.31
N GLN A 216 -15.16 7.79 -3.06
CA GLN A 216 -16.62 7.87 -3.17
C GLN A 216 -17.21 6.77 -4.05
N ARG A 217 -16.52 6.40 -5.13
CA ARG A 217 -16.95 5.38 -6.08
C ARG A 217 -16.80 3.97 -5.52
N VAL A 218 -15.61 3.65 -5.01
CA VAL A 218 -15.25 2.31 -4.51
C VAL A 218 -15.82 2.06 -3.12
N ARG A 219 -15.85 3.09 -2.27
CA ARG A 219 -16.32 3.01 -0.88
C ARG A 219 -15.63 1.86 -0.12
N PRO A 220 -14.31 1.88 0.01
CA PRO A 220 -13.53 0.77 0.52
C PRO A 220 -13.84 0.47 1.99
N GLN A 221 -13.71 -0.81 2.38
CA GLN A 221 -13.70 -1.24 3.77
C GLN A 221 -12.31 -1.14 4.39
N TYR A 222 -11.27 -1.25 3.58
CA TYR A 222 -9.87 -1.15 4.01
C TYR A 222 -9.11 -0.15 3.15
N LEU A 223 -8.30 0.66 3.81
CA LEU A 223 -7.41 1.64 3.17
C LEU A 223 -6.04 1.59 3.83
N ILE A 224 -5.05 1.21 3.04
CA ILE A 224 -3.65 1.25 3.44
C ILE A 224 -3.06 2.57 2.97
N SER A 225 -2.37 3.28 3.86
CA SER A 225 -1.89 4.60 3.53
C SER A 225 -0.75 5.08 4.42
N VAL A 226 -0.33 6.31 4.21
CA VAL A 226 0.71 7.00 4.95
C VAL A 226 0.14 8.22 5.68
N PRO A 227 0.82 8.75 6.73
CA PRO A 227 0.32 9.87 7.53
C PRO A 227 -0.14 11.09 6.71
N ARG A 228 0.61 11.44 5.67
CA ARG A 228 0.27 12.58 4.80
C ARG A 228 -1.11 12.49 4.15
N LEU A 229 -1.59 11.28 3.88
CA LEU A 229 -2.93 11.11 3.34
C LEU A 229 -4.00 11.51 4.36
N TRP A 230 -3.83 11.10 5.60
CA TRP A 230 -4.74 11.42 6.69
C TRP A 230 -4.73 12.90 7.02
N GLU A 231 -3.56 13.52 7.00
CA GLU A 231 -3.39 15.00 7.15
C GLU A 231 -4.14 15.74 6.04
N ALA A 232 -4.01 15.30 4.78
CA ALA A 232 -4.70 15.91 3.65
C ALA A 232 -6.23 15.73 3.71
N LEU A 233 -6.72 14.60 4.21
CA LEU A 233 -8.15 14.38 4.43
C LEU A 233 -8.68 15.27 5.57
N LEU A 234 -7.93 15.43 6.65
CA LEU A 234 -8.28 16.33 7.75
C LEU A 234 -8.30 17.79 7.28
N SER A 235 -7.26 18.24 6.55
CA SER A 235 -7.23 19.59 5.97
C SER A 235 -8.45 19.85 5.08
N GLY A 236 -8.78 18.90 4.22
CA GLY A 236 -9.96 19.01 3.37
C GLY A 236 -11.29 19.06 4.16
N PHE A 237 -11.38 18.41 5.31
CA PHE A 237 -12.52 18.58 6.22
C PHE A 237 -12.55 19.97 6.85
N GLU A 238 -11.40 20.48 7.31
CA GLU A 238 -11.31 21.81 7.93
C GLU A 238 -11.67 22.92 6.93
N ASP A 239 -11.22 22.81 5.69
CA ASP A 239 -11.57 23.73 4.60
C ASP A 239 -13.08 23.70 4.32
N ALA A 240 -13.66 22.50 4.21
CA ALA A 240 -15.10 22.34 4.02
C ALA A 240 -15.90 22.88 5.20
N LEU A 241 -15.40 22.71 6.43
CA LEU A 241 -16.01 23.25 7.64
C LEU A 241 -15.95 24.77 7.65
N ALA A 242 -14.82 25.38 7.27
CA ALA A 242 -14.64 26.82 7.19
C ALA A 242 -15.57 27.50 6.19
N ALA A 243 -15.94 26.79 5.12
CA ALA A 243 -16.89 27.27 4.12
C ALA A 243 -18.37 27.20 4.57
N MET A 244 -18.68 26.56 5.71
CA MET A 244 -20.05 26.45 6.23
C MET A 244 -20.49 27.71 6.97
N PRO A 245 -21.83 27.94 7.15
CA PRO A 245 -22.33 29.00 8.02
C PRO A 245 -21.81 28.85 9.46
N SER A 246 -21.53 29.96 10.13
CA SER A 246 -20.91 30.00 11.48
C SER A 246 -21.66 29.18 12.55
N SER A 247 -23.00 29.08 12.44
CA SER A 247 -23.78 28.22 13.32
C SER A 247 -23.47 26.74 13.16
N ARG A 248 -23.34 26.27 11.93
CA ARG A 248 -22.98 24.88 11.61
C ARG A 248 -21.53 24.59 12.00
N GLN A 249 -20.62 25.53 11.74
CA GLN A 249 -19.23 25.41 12.20
C GLN A 249 -19.16 25.18 13.69
N ARG A 250 -19.82 26.04 14.48
CA ARG A 250 -19.85 25.95 15.98
C ARG A 250 -20.41 24.60 16.41
N LEU A 251 -21.54 24.17 15.84
CA LEU A 251 -22.16 22.88 16.16
C LEU A 251 -21.21 21.70 15.91
N LEU A 252 -20.61 21.62 14.72
CA LEU A 252 -19.69 20.52 14.38
C LEU A 252 -18.40 20.55 15.20
N ARG A 253 -17.85 21.73 15.49
CA ARG A 253 -16.68 21.87 16.38
C ARG A 253 -17.00 21.42 17.80
N SER A 254 -18.17 21.80 18.34
CA SER A 254 -18.61 21.37 19.69
C SER A 254 -18.84 19.85 19.73
N ALA A 255 -19.48 19.27 18.70
CA ALA A 255 -19.66 17.83 18.60
C ALA A 255 -18.32 17.10 18.52
N LEU A 256 -17.35 17.62 17.72
CA LEU A 256 -16.02 17.04 17.61
C LEU A 256 -15.25 17.09 18.95
N SER A 257 -15.31 18.21 19.64
CA SER A 257 -14.68 18.37 20.97
C SER A 257 -15.28 17.40 21.98
N LEU A 258 -16.59 17.23 21.97
CA LEU A 258 -17.30 16.28 22.82
C LEU A 258 -16.88 14.84 22.52
N SER A 259 -16.86 14.43 21.24
CA SER A 259 -16.45 13.09 20.87
C SER A 259 -14.99 12.81 21.21
N ARG A 260 -14.08 13.77 21.01
CA ARG A 260 -12.68 13.68 21.46
C ARG A 260 -12.58 13.50 22.97
N PHE A 261 -13.34 14.29 23.73
CA PHE A 261 -13.40 14.17 25.19
C PHE A 261 -13.90 12.77 25.60
N HIS A 262 -15.01 12.32 25.03
CA HIS A 262 -15.57 11.00 25.32
C HIS A 262 -14.56 9.86 25.04
N ARG A 263 -13.88 9.87 23.88
CA ARG A 263 -12.84 8.89 23.54
C ARG A 263 -11.68 8.91 24.52
N LEU A 264 -11.18 10.09 24.87
CA LEU A 264 -10.11 10.24 25.86
C LEU A 264 -10.52 9.67 27.24
N GLN A 265 -11.73 9.97 27.71
CA GLN A 265 -12.23 9.44 28.98
C GLN A 265 -12.33 7.90 28.96
N ARG A 266 -12.77 7.32 27.86
CA ARG A 266 -12.81 5.87 27.69
C ARG A 266 -11.40 5.26 27.73
N ARG A 267 -10.43 5.85 27.04
CA ARG A 267 -9.03 5.38 27.06
C ARG A 267 -8.43 5.42 28.48
N ILE A 268 -8.63 6.51 29.20
CA ILE A 268 -8.16 6.65 30.59
C ILE A 268 -8.84 5.60 31.49
N ALA A 269 -10.15 5.45 31.40
CA ALA A 269 -10.91 4.48 32.19
C ALA A 269 -10.45 3.03 31.95
N ALA A 270 -10.11 2.70 30.72
CA ALA A 270 -9.64 1.38 30.30
C ALA A 270 -8.11 1.18 30.48
N ASP A 271 -7.38 2.15 31.00
CA ASP A 271 -5.90 2.12 31.14
C ASP A 271 -5.18 1.92 29.79
N LEU A 272 -5.69 2.55 28.74
CA LEU A 272 -5.17 2.50 27.37
C LEU A 272 -4.39 3.77 26.99
N THR A 273 -3.85 4.47 27.98
CA THR A 273 -2.93 5.59 27.79
C THR A 273 -1.48 5.14 27.91
N LEU A 274 -0.53 5.98 27.45
CA LEU A 274 0.90 5.62 27.50
C LEU A 274 1.43 5.50 28.93
N ALA A 275 0.82 6.21 29.88
CA ALA A 275 1.16 6.13 31.30
C ALA A 275 0.11 5.31 32.03
N HIS A 276 0.56 4.51 33.02
CA HIS A 276 -0.35 3.81 33.92
C HIS A 276 -1.19 4.82 34.70
N GLU A 277 -2.50 4.72 34.58
CA GLU A 277 -3.42 5.67 35.22
C GLU A 277 -3.83 5.17 36.61
N PRO A 278 -3.72 6.02 37.65
CA PRO A 278 -4.14 5.64 38.98
C PRO A 278 -5.65 5.37 39.03
N LEU A 279 -6.07 4.44 39.92
CA LEU A 279 -7.46 3.97 40.00
C LEU A 279 -8.47 5.12 40.16
N GLN A 280 -8.14 6.14 40.97
CA GLN A 280 -8.98 7.33 41.14
C GLN A 280 -9.22 8.06 39.81
N ARG A 281 -8.20 8.24 39.02
CA ARG A 281 -8.30 8.91 37.70
C ARG A 281 -9.12 8.06 36.73
N ARG A 282 -8.95 6.76 36.74
CA ARG A 282 -9.73 5.80 35.92
C ARG A 282 -11.21 5.81 36.28
N THR A 283 -11.55 5.85 37.58
CA THR A 283 -12.95 5.93 38.03
C THR A 283 -13.60 7.26 37.65
N LEU A 284 -12.92 8.37 37.81
CA LEU A 284 -13.40 9.70 37.37
C LEU A 284 -13.59 9.75 35.85
N ALA A 285 -12.67 9.16 35.12
CA ALA A 285 -12.76 9.05 33.65
C ALA A 285 -13.94 8.16 33.21
N ALA A 286 -14.21 7.08 33.93
CA ALA A 286 -15.38 6.23 33.66
C ALA A 286 -16.70 7.02 33.86
N LEU A 287 -16.80 7.85 34.90
CA LEU A 287 -17.94 8.76 35.11
C LEU A 287 -18.02 9.79 33.96
N GLY A 288 -16.90 10.42 33.60
CA GLY A 288 -16.85 11.36 32.47
C GLY A 288 -17.30 10.74 31.16
N ALA A 289 -16.87 9.49 30.89
CA ALA A 289 -17.32 8.71 29.72
C ALA A 289 -18.81 8.42 29.77
N ALA A 290 -19.36 8.02 30.93
CA ALA A 290 -20.77 7.75 31.09
C ALA A 290 -21.65 9.00 30.89
N ILE A 291 -21.22 10.14 31.43
CA ILE A 291 -21.94 11.43 31.29
C ILE A 291 -21.92 11.92 29.85
N SER A 292 -20.78 11.79 29.16
CA SER A 292 -20.63 12.27 27.77
C SER A 292 -21.24 11.32 26.73
N TRP A 293 -21.46 10.04 27.07
CA TRP A 293 -21.95 9.01 26.16
C TRP A 293 -23.24 9.36 25.42
N PRO A 294 -24.32 9.88 26.04
CA PRO A 294 -25.58 10.14 25.31
C PRO A 294 -25.40 11.19 24.22
N LEU A 295 -24.65 12.23 24.49
CA LEU A 295 -24.39 13.30 23.52
C LEU A 295 -23.42 12.83 22.40
N ASP A 296 -22.39 12.03 22.76
CA ASP A 296 -21.52 11.41 21.75
C ASP A 296 -22.30 10.44 20.87
N ALA A 297 -23.21 9.66 21.42
CA ALA A 297 -24.09 8.76 20.67
C ALA A 297 -24.98 9.52 19.67
N VAL A 298 -25.48 10.69 20.03
CA VAL A 298 -26.20 11.60 19.12
C VAL A 298 -25.28 12.07 17.99
N ALA A 299 -24.08 12.54 18.33
CA ALA A 299 -23.10 12.97 17.33
C ALA A 299 -22.71 11.82 16.38
N ALA A 300 -22.47 10.62 16.94
CA ALA A 300 -22.14 9.40 16.20
C ALA A 300 -23.24 8.97 15.23
N LYS A 301 -24.50 9.23 15.56
CA LYS A 301 -25.65 8.87 14.73
C LYS A 301 -26.02 9.94 13.69
N LEU A 302 -25.91 11.21 14.05
CA LEU A 302 -26.42 12.31 13.21
C LEU A 302 -25.34 12.97 12.35
N PHE A 303 -24.13 13.16 12.88
CA PHE A 303 -23.09 13.94 12.20
C PHE A 303 -22.01 13.06 11.56
N TRP A 304 -21.43 12.12 12.28
CA TRP A 304 -20.26 11.39 11.84
C TRP A 304 -20.51 10.47 10.63
N PRO A 305 -21.68 9.84 10.42
CA PRO A 305 -21.93 9.09 9.21
C PRO A 305 -21.83 9.92 7.93
N LYS A 306 -22.35 11.16 7.96
CA LYS A 306 -22.26 12.09 6.83
C LYS A 306 -20.82 12.54 6.57
N VAL A 307 -20.09 12.85 7.65
CA VAL A 307 -18.67 13.23 7.56
C VAL A 307 -17.85 12.07 6.99
N ARG A 308 -18.00 10.85 7.51
CA ARG A 308 -17.32 9.67 6.96
C ARG A 308 -17.68 9.39 5.51
N GLN A 309 -18.96 9.55 5.15
CA GLN A 309 -19.38 9.38 3.78
C GLN A 309 -18.70 10.37 2.84
N GLN A 310 -18.63 11.65 3.22
CA GLN A 310 -18.01 12.69 2.39
C GLN A 310 -16.48 12.54 2.29
N LEU A 311 -15.83 12.13 3.37
CA LEU A 311 -14.37 11.99 3.40
C LEU A 311 -13.88 10.71 2.69
N ILE A 312 -14.53 9.58 2.94
CA ILE A 312 -13.99 8.25 2.64
C ILE A 312 -15.04 7.26 2.12
N GLY A 313 -16.18 7.72 1.63
CA GLY A 313 -17.24 6.85 1.09
C GLY A 313 -18.09 6.12 2.13
N GLY A 314 -17.81 6.28 3.43
CA GLY A 314 -18.69 5.87 4.54
C GLY A 314 -18.70 4.38 4.93
N ARG A 315 -17.96 3.52 4.24
CA ARG A 315 -17.92 2.06 4.50
C ARG A 315 -16.62 1.58 5.15
N LEU A 316 -15.65 2.48 5.36
CA LEU A 316 -14.36 2.14 5.91
C LEU A 316 -14.53 1.55 7.31
N ARG A 317 -14.00 0.35 7.52
CA ARG A 317 -13.94 -0.36 8.81
C ARG A 317 -12.62 -0.08 9.49
N THR A 318 -11.53 -0.34 8.77
CA THR A 318 -10.19 -0.18 9.30
C THR A 318 -9.30 0.53 8.28
N ALA A 319 -8.53 1.45 8.78
CA ALA A 319 -7.51 2.13 8.02
C ALA A 319 -6.14 1.90 8.67
N ILE A 320 -5.13 1.69 7.84
CA ILE A 320 -3.77 1.45 8.32
C ILE A 320 -2.89 2.61 7.85
N SER A 321 -2.14 3.18 8.79
CA SER A 321 -1.15 4.22 8.53
C SER A 321 0.23 3.71 8.89
N GLY A 322 1.13 3.66 7.91
CA GLY A 322 2.51 3.20 8.09
C GLY A 322 3.52 4.10 7.39
N GLY A 323 4.80 3.78 7.51
CA GLY A 323 5.88 4.51 6.84
C GLY A 323 6.23 5.87 7.44
N GLY A 324 5.60 6.28 8.54
CA GLY A 324 5.89 7.54 9.24
C GLY A 324 5.06 7.71 10.49
N ALA A 325 5.43 8.70 11.31
CA ALA A 325 4.70 9.04 12.53
C ALA A 325 3.38 9.75 12.18
N LEU A 326 2.26 9.27 12.73
CA LEU A 326 0.96 9.91 12.63
C LEU A 326 0.82 10.97 13.74
N ALA A 327 0.49 12.21 13.37
CA ALA A 327 0.29 13.27 14.34
C ALA A 327 -0.93 13.00 15.24
N ILE A 328 -0.79 13.21 16.55
CA ILE A 328 -1.81 12.90 17.56
C ILE A 328 -3.15 13.59 17.27
N HIS A 329 -3.12 14.83 16.78
CA HIS A 329 -4.34 15.57 16.47
C HIS A 329 -5.10 14.99 15.27
N VAL A 330 -4.39 14.40 14.30
CA VAL A 330 -4.97 13.68 13.16
C VAL A 330 -5.62 12.38 13.63
N ASP A 331 -4.88 11.57 14.39
CA ASP A 331 -5.37 10.34 14.99
C ASP A 331 -6.65 10.60 15.83
N GLY A 332 -6.58 11.58 16.73
CA GLY A 332 -7.73 11.95 17.57
C GLY A 332 -8.94 12.51 16.82
N PHE A 333 -8.74 13.08 15.61
CA PHE A 333 -9.85 13.46 14.74
C PHE A 333 -10.56 12.25 14.19
N PHE A 334 -9.80 11.33 13.55
CA PHE A 334 -10.40 10.15 12.93
C PHE A 334 -11.07 9.24 13.96
N GLU A 335 -10.44 9.04 15.11
CA GLU A 335 -11.06 8.31 16.22
C GLU A 335 -12.38 8.97 16.69
N ALA A 336 -12.42 10.29 16.82
CA ALA A 336 -13.62 11.01 17.25
C ALA A 336 -14.79 10.84 16.27
N ILE A 337 -14.53 10.78 14.97
CA ILE A 337 -15.57 10.54 13.97
C ILE A 337 -15.86 9.03 13.75
N GLY A 338 -15.22 8.15 14.53
CA GLY A 338 -15.43 6.71 14.49
C GLY A 338 -14.76 5.98 13.34
N ILE A 339 -13.58 6.45 12.93
CA ILE A 339 -12.67 5.75 12.02
C ILE A 339 -11.50 5.23 12.83
N GLU A 340 -11.30 3.93 12.79
CA GLU A 340 -10.16 3.28 13.43
C GLU A 340 -8.93 3.40 12.54
N LEU A 341 -7.90 4.12 13.02
CA LEU A 341 -6.60 4.20 12.39
C LEU A 341 -5.61 3.29 13.13
N LEU A 342 -5.20 2.21 12.50
CA LEU A 342 -4.13 1.37 13.03
C LEU A 342 -2.79 1.91 12.55
N VAL A 343 -1.91 2.21 13.50
CA VAL A 343 -0.56 2.68 13.18
C VAL A 343 0.37 1.48 13.15
N GLY A 344 0.97 1.22 11.99
CA GLY A 344 1.95 0.16 11.77
C GLY A 344 3.38 0.70 11.79
N TYR A 345 4.29 -0.04 12.42
CA TYR A 345 5.72 0.22 12.40
C TYR A 345 6.46 -0.95 11.77
N GLY A 346 7.44 -0.63 10.95
CA GLY A 346 8.31 -1.59 10.31
C GLY A 346 9.31 -0.93 9.37
N LEU A 347 10.16 -1.74 8.78
CA LEU A 347 11.23 -1.37 7.85
C LEU A 347 11.18 -2.32 6.65
N THR A 348 11.72 -1.94 5.51
CA THR A 348 11.86 -2.87 4.39
C THR A 348 12.60 -4.14 4.80
N GLU A 349 13.64 -4.01 5.62
CA GLU A 349 14.47 -5.09 6.15
C GLU A 349 13.70 -6.05 7.08
N THR A 350 12.52 -5.64 7.58
CA THR A 350 11.69 -6.45 8.49
C THR A 350 10.50 -7.11 7.79
N SER A 351 10.40 -7.02 6.47
CA SER A 351 9.50 -7.77 5.57
C SER A 351 8.02 -7.32 5.49
N PRO A 352 7.55 -6.13 5.73
CA PRO A 352 8.10 -5.01 6.46
C PRO A 352 7.55 -4.85 7.89
N VAL A 353 6.34 -5.38 8.22
CA VAL A 353 5.60 -5.03 9.44
C VAL A 353 6.16 -5.77 10.65
N LEU A 354 6.58 -5.01 11.67
CA LEU A 354 7.03 -5.53 12.98
C LEU A 354 5.93 -5.44 14.01
N THR A 355 5.30 -4.28 14.11
CA THR A 355 4.26 -4.03 15.13
C THR A 355 3.13 -3.22 14.53
N CYS A 356 1.94 -3.41 15.08
CA CYS A 356 0.77 -2.62 14.77
C CYS A 356 0.03 -2.27 16.07
N ARG A 357 -0.50 -1.06 16.14
CA ARG A 357 -1.39 -0.68 17.22
C ARG A 357 -2.60 -1.62 17.22
N ARG A 358 -2.97 -2.13 18.38
CA ARG A 358 -4.18 -2.93 18.52
C ARG A 358 -5.43 -2.06 18.38
N PRO A 359 -6.53 -2.63 17.87
CA PRO A 359 -7.84 -1.99 17.85
C PRO A 359 -8.31 -1.54 19.23
#